data_99af32fb091873ad91c589f6c1443b28
#
_entry.id   99af32fb091873ad91c589f6c1443b28
#
_cell.length_a   1.000
_cell.length_b   1.000
_cell.length_c   1.000
_cell.angle_alpha   90.00
_cell.angle_beta   90.00
_cell.angle_gamma   90.00
#
_symmetry.space_group_name_H-M   'P 1'
#
loop_
_entity.id
_entity.type
_entity.pdbx_description
1 polymer ?
#
loop_
_entity_poly.entity_id
_entity_poly.type
_entity_poly.pdbx_seq_one_letter_code
_entity_poly.pdbx_strand_id
1 'polypeptide(L)'
;KIYASIVMLMFVFLTNAQSQFWTVTDYKGAFPVTDYTPQTDWTYGWSNFDPENTNYPATQTTVNTDITTNTTWSGVILLENKIYVKNGATLTIQPGTIIRGDYGTQGTLTITKGCKLIAEGTQQLPIVFTSNNSVGNRSEGDWGGVILLGKALNNQPAGVVNIEGIVPSSDTEHGGTDDMDNSGSLKYVRIEFAGIPLSPNKEINGITFGSVGSGTQVDYIQVSYSGDDSFEWFGGTVNCKHLISYSSTDDDFDTDFGYRGNLQFGLAIRNENLSDAAGDSNCFESDNDAQGSASLPQTAAVFSNFTIVGAKGDGNVTLPIGEKFEKAFRIRRNSAESVFNTLVVGWEKGLSLEGTSVEDNVLGDTLVFDHNVLCEIPTNCLTTTPGFLSTYFSNHNNDSLTTINQINWVNIFVPSGVAPDCRLDSTSVVATGADFTNLKFGDLFNGVSETNKTSFKVYPNPTNGVITIISEKQTLDFTIYNSLGQMVLKNNTDLSNLEGGIYIIKTNGHSERLILKK
;
A
#
# COMPACT_ATOMS: atom_id res chain seq x y z
N LYS A 1 -51.50 -45.89 -12.13
CA LYS A 1 -51.05 -44.80 -11.25
C LYS A 1 -49.54 -44.68 -11.42
N ILE A 2 -49.09 -43.67 -12.15
CA ILE A 2 -47.68 -43.36 -12.37
C ILE A 2 -47.37 -42.27 -11.38
N TYR A 3 -46.41 -42.52 -10.46
CA TYR A 3 -45.85 -41.49 -9.58
C TYR A 3 -44.64 -40.88 -10.29
N ALA A 4 -44.75 -39.61 -10.66
CA ALA A 4 -43.64 -38.81 -11.11
C ALA A 4 -42.95 -38.20 -9.88
N SER A 5 -41.73 -38.65 -9.60
CA SER A 5 -40.89 -38.05 -8.57
C SER A 5 -40.20 -36.82 -9.18
N ILE A 6 -40.57 -35.64 -8.69
CA ILE A 6 -39.88 -34.39 -9.00
C ILE A 6 -38.65 -34.35 -8.11
N VAL A 7 -37.45 -34.48 -8.70
CA VAL A 7 -36.18 -34.19 -8.05
C VAL A 7 -35.95 -32.67 -8.17
N MET A 8 -36.13 -31.99 -7.07
CA MET A 8 -35.83 -30.55 -6.95
C MET A 8 -34.32 -30.40 -6.74
N LEU A 9 -33.61 -30.02 -7.79
CA LEU A 9 -32.18 -29.67 -7.71
C LEU A 9 -32.06 -28.30 -7.00
N MET A 10 -31.66 -28.32 -5.76
CA MET A 10 -31.32 -27.14 -4.99
C MET A 10 -29.93 -26.67 -5.45
N PHE A 11 -29.85 -25.64 -6.34
CA PHE A 11 -28.63 -24.93 -6.61
C PHE A 11 -28.33 -24.06 -5.39
N VAL A 12 -27.39 -24.47 -4.57
CA VAL A 12 -26.77 -23.63 -3.57
C VAL A 12 -25.84 -22.68 -4.32
N PHE A 13 -26.28 -21.46 -4.57
CA PHE A 13 -25.38 -20.37 -4.94
C PHE A 13 -24.53 -20.04 -3.70
N LEU A 14 -23.30 -20.53 -3.66
CA LEU A 14 -22.27 -19.97 -2.78
C LEU A 14 -21.95 -18.58 -3.31
N THR A 15 -22.63 -17.57 -2.80
CA THR A 15 -22.17 -16.20 -2.91
C THR A 15 -20.91 -16.11 -2.05
N ASN A 16 -19.74 -16.13 -2.68
CA ASN A 16 -18.53 -15.64 -2.04
C ASN A 16 -18.76 -14.16 -1.77
N ALA A 17 -19.20 -13.82 -0.57
CA ALA A 17 -19.07 -12.47 -0.06
C ALA A 17 -17.57 -12.23 0.02
N GLN A 18 -17.02 -11.51 -0.95
CA GLN A 18 -15.66 -10.99 -0.86
C GLN A 18 -15.64 -10.11 0.39
N SER A 19 -14.87 -10.49 1.40
CA SER A 19 -14.77 -9.71 2.63
C SER A 19 -14.27 -8.32 2.24
N GLN A 20 -15.03 -7.30 2.65
CA GLN A 20 -14.68 -5.92 2.39
C GLN A 20 -13.28 -5.64 2.94
N PHE A 21 -12.36 -5.15 2.11
CA PHE A 21 -10.98 -4.88 2.53
C PHE A 21 -10.93 -3.78 3.60
N TRP A 22 -11.59 -2.65 3.37
CA TRP A 22 -11.48 -1.48 4.22
C TRP A 22 -12.19 -1.64 5.56
N THR A 23 -11.54 -1.24 6.63
CA THR A 23 -12.14 -1.05 7.95
C THR A 23 -12.46 0.42 8.12
N VAL A 24 -13.74 0.76 8.21
CA VAL A 24 -14.17 2.14 8.44
C VAL A 24 -13.81 2.55 9.86
N THR A 25 -13.15 3.70 10.01
CA THR A 25 -12.76 4.29 11.29
C THR A 25 -13.28 5.72 11.39
N ASP A 26 -13.40 6.23 12.60
CA ASP A 26 -13.69 7.66 12.83
C ASP A 26 -12.39 8.49 12.89
N TYR A 27 -11.24 7.86 13.17
CA TYR A 27 -9.95 8.50 13.42
C TYR A 27 -9.06 8.52 12.18
N LYS A 28 -8.23 9.56 12.05
CA LYS A 28 -7.14 9.67 11.09
C LYS A 28 -5.87 9.05 11.69
N GLY A 29 -4.97 8.54 10.84
CA GLY A 29 -3.79 7.79 11.28
C GLY A 29 -4.10 6.30 11.51
N ALA A 30 -3.09 5.55 11.94
CA ALA A 30 -3.14 4.10 12.06
C ALA A 30 -3.70 3.58 13.40
N PHE A 31 -3.91 4.45 14.38
CA PHE A 31 -4.23 4.06 15.75
C PHE A 31 -5.49 4.72 16.27
N PRO A 32 -6.38 3.95 16.92
CA PRO A 32 -7.60 4.50 17.52
C PRO A 32 -7.29 5.28 18.79
N VAL A 33 -8.27 6.08 19.20
CA VAL A 33 -8.40 6.50 20.60
C VAL A 33 -8.84 5.29 21.42
N THR A 34 -8.11 4.97 22.48
CA THR A 34 -8.43 3.81 23.32
C THR A 34 -8.34 4.09 24.81
N ASP A 35 -9.07 3.29 25.58
CA ASP A 35 -9.06 3.27 27.03
C ASP A 35 -7.76 2.65 27.58
N TYR A 36 -6.62 3.26 27.33
CA TYR A 36 -5.30 3.05 27.95
C TYR A 36 -4.85 1.60 28.23
N THR A 37 -5.32 0.61 27.45
CA THR A 37 -4.79 -0.74 27.58
C THR A 37 -3.85 -1.05 26.43
N PRO A 38 -2.58 -1.43 26.67
CA PRO A 38 -1.62 -1.74 25.59
C PRO A 38 -2.14 -2.78 24.60
N GLN A 39 -3.08 -3.63 25.01
CA GLN A 39 -3.67 -4.69 24.18
C GLN A 39 -4.54 -4.19 23.03
N THR A 40 -4.92 -2.91 23.00
CA THR A 40 -5.68 -2.31 21.90
C THR A 40 -4.79 -1.71 20.80
N ASP A 41 -3.49 -1.61 21.05
CA ASP A 41 -2.50 -1.29 20.05
C ASP A 41 -2.21 -2.52 19.18
N TRP A 42 -2.45 -2.42 17.88
CA TRP A 42 -2.26 -3.54 16.96
C TRP A 42 -0.78 -3.94 16.76
N THR A 43 0.16 -3.08 17.17
CA THR A 43 1.59 -3.42 17.19
C THR A 43 1.98 -4.28 18.39
N TYR A 44 1.16 -4.28 19.45
CA TYR A 44 1.49 -4.91 20.72
C TYR A 44 1.71 -6.43 20.60
N GLY A 45 2.78 -6.89 21.20
CA GLY A 45 3.06 -8.31 21.46
C GLY A 45 3.70 -9.10 20.32
N TRP A 46 3.78 -8.53 19.11
CA TRP A 46 4.41 -9.19 17.96
C TRP A 46 5.54 -8.35 17.32
N SER A 47 5.42 -7.02 17.35
CA SER A 47 6.43 -6.12 16.81
C SER A 47 7.68 -6.05 17.70
N ASN A 48 8.80 -5.61 17.13
CA ASN A 48 10.06 -5.42 17.84
C ASN A 48 10.72 -4.12 17.38
N PHE A 49 10.89 -3.19 18.30
CA PHE A 49 11.57 -1.91 18.05
C PHE A 49 13.01 -1.88 18.60
N ASP A 50 13.53 -3.03 19.04
CA ASP A 50 14.91 -3.22 19.49
C ASP A 50 15.52 -4.52 18.90
N PRO A 51 15.51 -4.69 17.55
CA PRO A 51 16.06 -5.90 16.95
C PRO A 51 17.59 -5.98 17.06
N GLU A 52 18.29 -4.85 17.18
CA GLU A 52 19.75 -4.78 17.34
C GLU A 52 20.22 -5.50 18.61
N ASN A 53 19.46 -5.38 19.71
CA ASN A 53 19.78 -5.97 21.01
C ASN A 53 19.01 -7.26 21.29
N THR A 54 18.14 -7.69 20.38
CA THR A 54 17.36 -8.92 20.59
C THR A 54 18.22 -10.17 20.42
N ASN A 55 18.22 -11.03 21.45
CA ASN A 55 18.91 -12.32 21.39
C ASN A 55 18.04 -13.37 20.69
N TYR A 56 18.55 -13.92 19.60
CA TYR A 56 17.94 -15.07 18.92
C TYR A 56 18.74 -16.36 19.20
N PRO A 57 18.05 -17.51 19.34
CA PRO A 57 18.72 -18.79 19.56
C PRO A 57 19.70 -19.15 18.43
N ALA A 58 20.64 -20.06 18.74
CA ALA A 58 21.60 -20.54 17.75
C ALA A 58 20.91 -21.31 16.61
N THR A 59 21.49 -21.24 15.42
CA THR A 59 21.05 -21.97 14.22
C THR A 59 20.99 -23.48 14.47
N GLN A 60 19.91 -24.11 14.01
CA GLN A 60 19.66 -25.54 14.11
C GLN A 60 19.78 -26.24 12.76
N THR A 61 19.46 -25.54 11.67
CA THR A 61 19.43 -26.08 10.32
C THR A 61 19.96 -25.03 9.35
N THR A 62 20.76 -25.44 8.37
CA THR A 62 21.20 -24.58 7.26
C THR A 62 20.42 -24.95 6.00
N VAL A 63 19.93 -23.93 5.30
CA VAL A 63 19.32 -24.03 3.97
C VAL A 63 20.21 -23.28 2.98
N ASN A 64 20.74 -24.00 1.99
CA ASN A 64 21.66 -23.46 0.99
C ASN A 64 21.40 -23.99 -0.44
N THR A 65 20.24 -24.57 -0.66
CA THR A 65 19.79 -25.09 -1.96
C THR A 65 18.33 -24.73 -2.21
N ASP A 66 17.96 -24.60 -3.49
CA ASP A 66 16.59 -24.26 -3.90
C ASP A 66 15.55 -25.27 -3.39
N ILE A 67 14.35 -24.77 -3.15
CA ILE A 67 13.18 -25.53 -2.71
C ILE A 67 12.32 -25.87 -3.92
N THR A 68 12.31 -27.13 -4.32
CA THR A 68 11.63 -27.60 -5.54
C THR A 68 10.40 -28.47 -5.27
N THR A 69 10.10 -28.73 -4.01
CA THR A 69 8.94 -29.49 -3.54
C THR A 69 8.36 -28.84 -2.29
N ASN A 70 7.10 -29.14 -1.96
CA ASN A 70 6.48 -28.60 -0.75
C ASN A 70 7.34 -28.91 0.49
N THR A 71 7.71 -27.85 1.19
CA THR A 71 8.66 -27.91 2.30
C THR A 71 8.10 -27.13 3.49
N THR A 72 8.41 -27.61 4.70
CA THR A 72 8.03 -26.92 5.94
C THR A 72 9.27 -26.56 6.73
N TRP A 73 9.36 -25.29 7.16
CA TRP A 73 10.42 -24.79 8.03
C TRP A 73 9.91 -24.59 9.46
N SER A 74 10.77 -24.90 10.43
CA SER A 74 10.53 -24.65 11.86
C SER A 74 11.86 -24.50 12.62
N GLY A 75 11.83 -23.92 13.80
CA GLY A 75 13.01 -23.71 14.65
C GLY A 75 13.87 -22.54 14.19
N VAL A 76 15.20 -22.70 14.21
CA VAL A 76 16.13 -21.63 13.81
C VAL A 76 16.92 -22.06 12.56
N ILE A 77 16.77 -21.33 11.49
CA ILE A 77 17.32 -21.65 10.17
C ILE A 77 18.37 -20.62 9.80
N LEU A 78 19.53 -21.08 9.30
CA LEU A 78 20.47 -20.25 8.58
C LEU A 78 20.17 -20.32 7.09
N LEU A 79 19.93 -19.16 6.49
CA LEU A 79 19.69 -19.01 5.06
C LEU A 79 21.00 -18.57 4.39
N GLU A 80 21.63 -19.49 3.68
CA GLU A 80 22.82 -19.23 2.87
C GLU A 80 22.45 -19.20 1.39
N ASN A 81 23.10 -18.33 0.63
CA ASN A 81 22.86 -18.12 -0.80
C ASN A 81 21.46 -17.53 -1.12
N LYS A 82 21.25 -17.28 -2.40
CA LYS A 82 19.94 -16.88 -2.94
C LYS A 82 19.12 -18.16 -3.16
N ILE A 83 18.12 -18.38 -2.31
CA ILE A 83 17.27 -19.56 -2.32
C ILE A 83 15.98 -19.25 -3.06
N TYR A 84 15.67 -20.07 -4.05
CA TYR A 84 14.46 -19.96 -4.84
C TYR A 84 13.48 -21.08 -4.49
N VAL A 85 12.22 -20.73 -4.25
CA VAL A 85 11.11 -21.69 -4.19
C VAL A 85 10.57 -21.83 -5.61
N LYS A 86 10.68 -23.05 -6.19
CA LYS A 86 10.47 -23.34 -7.62
C LYS A 86 9.46 -24.44 -7.88
N ASN A 87 9.13 -24.64 -9.16
CA ASN A 87 8.34 -25.78 -9.66
C ASN A 87 6.94 -25.88 -9.04
N GLY A 88 6.32 -24.76 -8.71
CA GLY A 88 5.00 -24.75 -8.09
C GLY A 88 5.00 -25.21 -6.62
N ALA A 89 6.17 -25.27 -5.99
CA ALA A 89 6.28 -25.67 -4.59
C ALA A 89 5.68 -24.63 -3.64
N THR A 90 5.21 -25.11 -2.50
CA THR A 90 4.79 -24.28 -1.36
C THR A 90 5.81 -24.40 -0.24
N LEU A 91 6.37 -23.27 0.20
CA LEU A 91 7.14 -23.17 1.42
C LEU A 91 6.21 -22.78 2.56
N THR A 92 6.08 -23.62 3.58
CA THR A 92 5.33 -23.32 4.80
C THR A 92 6.30 -23.05 5.94
N ILE A 93 6.17 -21.90 6.60
CA ILE A 93 6.98 -21.53 7.76
C ILE A 93 6.09 -21.53 8.99
N GLN A 94 6.46 -22.33 9.99
CA GLN A 94 5.67 -22.49 11.23
C GLN A 94 5.78 -21.25 12.12
N PRO A 95 4.74 -20.92 12.93
CA PRO A 95 4.81 -19.86 13.93
C PRO A 95 6.04 -19.98 14.84
N GLY A 96 6.70 -18.86 15.12
CA GLY A 96 7.90 -18.79 15.97
C GLY A 96 9.20 -19.24 15.30
N THR A 97 9.18 -19.56 14.01
CA THR A 97 10.41 -19.85 13.24
C THR A 97 11.26 -18.58 13.10
N ILE A 98 12.58 -18.75 13.24
CA ILE A 98 13.55 -17.69 13.06
C ILE A 98 14.44 -18.06 11.87
N ILE A 99 14.52 -17.19 10.88
CA ILE A 99 15.35 -17.34 9.69
C ILE A 99 16.46 -16.29 9.76
N ARG A 100 17.70 -16.71 9.79
CA ARG A 100 18.89 -15.87 9.89
C ARG A 100 19.58 -15.81 8.54
N GLY A 101 19.52 -14.68 7.85
CA GLY A 101 20.20 -14.46 6.58
C GLY A 101 21.69 -14.27 6.75
N ASP A 102 22.49 -14.97 5.94
CA ASP A 102 23.95 -14.90 5.98
C ASP A 102 24.47 -13.78 5.06
N TYR A 103 25.26 -12.87 5.62
CA TYR A 103 25.86 -11.75 4.88
C TYR A 103 26.85 -12.25 3.81
N GLY A 104 27.72 -13.19 4.19
CA GLY A 104 28.81 -13.65 3.33
C GLY A 104 28.36 -14.32 2.03
N THR A 105 27.22 -14.97 2.06
CA THR A 105 26.60 -15.65 0.91
C THR A 105 25.41 -14.87 0.33
N GLN A 106 25.11 -13.70 0.87
CA GLN A 106 23.96 -12.85 0.46
C GLN A 106 22.63 -13.61 0.57
N GLY A 107 22.38 -14.23 1.74
CA GLY A 107 21.16 -15.00 1.99
C GLY A 107 19.92 -14.24 1.55
N THR A 108 19.12 -14.80 0.63
CA THR A 108 17.91 -14.18 0.05
C THR A 108 16.86 -15.25 -0.16
N LEU A 109 15.58 -14.97 0.12
CA LEU A 109 14.49 -15.89 -0.15
C LEU A 109 13.60 -15.35 -1.28
N THR A 110 13.55 -16.05 -2.41
CA THR A 110 12.71 -15.70 -3.56
C THR A 110 11.64 -16.74 -3.81
N ILE A 111 10.38 -16.33 -3.77
CA ILE A 111 9.23 -17.14 -4.14
C ILE A 111 8.96 -16.90 -5.62
N THR A 112 9.29 -17.86 -6.48
CA THR A 112 9.17 -17.68 -7.93
C THR A 112 7.70 -17.75 -8.39
N LYS A 113 7.44 -17.21 -9.55
CA LYS A 113 6.10 -17.13 -10.16
C LYS A 113 5.37 -18.49 -10.15
N GLY A 114 4.20 -18.52 -9.49
CA GLY A 114 3.38 -19.74 -9.35
C GLY A 114 3.73 -20.63 -8.16
N CYS A 115 4.71 -20.27 -7.35
CA CYS A 115 4.99 -20.87 -6.05
C CYS A 115 4.28 -20.10 -4.93
N LYS A 116 4.35 -20.61 -3.70
CA LYS A 116 3.69 -19.99 -2.55
C LYS A 116 4.57 -19.95 -1.32
N LEU A 117 4.42 -18.87 -0.56
CA LEU A 117 4.91 -18.75 0.80
C LEU A 117 3.72 -18.72 1.77
N ILE A 118 3.66 -19.66 2.68
CA ILE A 118 2.72 -19.67 3.81
C ILE A 118 3.52 -19.40 5.06
N ALA A 119 3.55 -18.14 5.50
CA ALA A 119 4.28 -17.66 6.66
C ALA A 119 3.28 -17.00 7.63
N GLU A 120 2.47 -17.84 8.28
CA GLU A 120 1.45 -17.39 9.22
C GLU A 120 1.93 -17.57 10.66
N GLY A 121 2.61 -16.56 11.19
CA GLY A 121 2.91 -16.44 12.60
C GLY A 121 1.66 -16.14 13.44
N THR A 122 1.88 -15.90 14.71
CA THR A 122 0.84 -15.40 15.64
C THR A 122 1.39 -14.21 16.42
N GLN A 123 0.52 -13.47 17.08
CA GLN A 123 0.94 -12.37 17.96
C GLN A 123 1.99 -12.81 19.00
N GLN A 124 1.87 -14.00 19.56
CA GLN A 124 2.79 -14.54 20.58
C GLN A 124 3.99 -15.27 19.98
N LEU A 125 3.88 -15.75 18.74
CA LEU A 125 4.89 -16.50 18.02
C LEU A 125 5.06 -15.95 16.60
N PRO A 126 5.53 -14.71 16.44
CA PRO A 126 5.80 -14.15 15.11
C PRO A 126 6.90 -14.97 14.40
N ILE A 127 6.86 -14.98 13.08
CA ILE A 127 7.96 -15.47 12.27
C ILE A 127 8.96 -14.35 12.09
N VAL A 128 10.25 -14.64 12.24
CA VAL A 128 11.31 -13.63 12.21
C VAL A 128 12.33 -13.98 11.14
N PHE A 129 12.52 -13.08 10.19
CA PHE A 129 13.67 -13.06 9.31
C PHE A 129 14.64 -11.99 9.85
N THR A 130 15.90 -12.33 10.07
CA THR A 130 16.88 -11.42 10.69
C THR A 130 18.29 -11.68 10.23
N SER A 131 19.22 -10.83 10.61
CA SER A 131 20.64 -10.99 10.35
C SER A 131 21.26 -12.18 11.10
N ASN A 132 22.20 -12.87 10.46
CA ASN A 132 23.04 -13.89 11.12
C ASN A 132 24.15 -13.28 11.99
N ASN A 133 24.37 -11.98 11.92
CA ASN A 133 25.35 -11.31 12.76
C ASN A 133 24.96 -11.37 14.25
N SER A 134 25.96 -11.27 15.12
CA SER A 134 25.74 -11.26 16.57
C SER A 134 25.05 -9.98 17.04
N VAL A 135 24.40 -10.04 18.18
CA VAL A 135 23.85 -8.88 18.88
C VAL A 135 24.88 -7.76 18.97
N GLY A 136 24.46 -6.53 18.65
CA GLY A 136 25.30 -5.34 18.64
C GLY A 136 26.23 -5.20 17.41
N ASN A 137 26.17 -6.14 16.44
CA ASN A 137 26.90 -6.07 15.17
C ASN A 137 25.95 -6.25 13.96
N ARG A 138 24.67 -6.15 14.17
CA ARG A 138 23.67 -6.15 13.08
C ARG A 138 23.53 -4.76 12.52
N SER A 139 23.37 -4.69 11.20
CA SER A 139 23.24 -3.44 10.47
C SER A 139 22.27 -3.63 9.29
N GLU A 140 21.76 -2.54 8.78
CA GLU A 140 21.02 -2.48 7.52
C GLU A 140 21.82 -3.16 6.40
N GLY A 141 21.14 -3.91 5.54
CA GLY A 141 21.78 -4.62 4.43
C GLY A 141 22.61 -5.84 4.83
N ASP A 142 22.43 -6.41 6.01
CA ASP A 142 23.17 -7.62 6.44
C ASP A 142 22.80 -8.89 5.65
N TRP A 143 21.66 -8.90 4.96
CA TRP A 143 21.21 -10.01 4.11
C TRP A 143 20.25 -9.52 3.03
N GLY A 144 19.83 -10.41 2.09
CA GLY A 144 19.05 -9.97 0.94
C GLY A 144 17.68 -9.45 1.28
N GLY A 145 16.81 -10.29 1.77
CA GLY A 145 15.39 -9.96 1.98
C GLY A 145 14.45 -11.04 1.47
N VAL A 146 13.17 -10.72 1.41
CA VAL A 146 12.10 -11.63 0.96
C VAL A 146 11.48 -11.09 -0.32
N ILE A 147 11.42 -11.90 -1.38
CA ILE A 147 10.89 -11.53 -2.69
C ILE A 147 9.75 -12.47 -3.09
N LEU A 148 8.59 -11.93 -3.42
CA LEU A 148 7.44 -12.67 -3.95
C LEU A 148 7.19 -12.25 -5.40
N LEU A 149 7.16 -13.23 -6.31
CA LEU A 149 6.96 -13.01 -7.74
C LEU A 149 5.64 -13.65 -8.18
N GLY A 150 4.69 -12.82 -8.60
CA GLY A 150 3.33 -13.21 -8.98
C GLY A 150 3.06 -13.12 -10.48
N LYS A 151 1.80 -13.33 -10.84
CA LYS A 151 1.28 -13.39 -12.23
C LYS A 151 0.30 -12.28 -12.55
N ALA A 152 0.14 -11.28 -11.68
CA ALA A 152 -0.75 -10.16 -11.95
C ALA A 152 -0.17 -9.23 -13.03
N LEU A 153 -1.01 -8.35 -13.54
CA LEU A 153 -0.60 -7.34 -14.53
C LEU A 153 0.43 -6.36 -13.94
N ASN A 154 1.40 -5.99 -14.76
CA ASN A 154 2.22 -4.80 -14.61
C ASN A 154 2.15 -3.98 -15.91
N ASN A 155 2.69 -2.77 -15.92
CA ASN A 155 2.65 -1.88 -17.08
C ASN A 155 3.89 -1.95 -17.98
N GLN A 156 4.78 -2.90 -17.74
CA GLN A 156 5.97 -3.06 -18.56
C GLN A 156 5.62 -3.61 -19.96
N PRO A 157 6.31 -3.19 -21.01
CA PRO A 157 5.89 -3.45 -22.40
C PRO A 157 5.68 -4.93 -22.75
N ALA A 158 6.42 -5.84 -22.12
CA ALA A 158 6.28 -7.28 -22.35
C ALA A 158 5.27 -7.94 -21.40
N GLY A 159 4.71 -7.21 -20.42
CA GLY A 159 3.84 -7.77 -19.37
C GLY A 159 4.53 -8.76 -18.42
N VAL A 160 5.78 -9.12 -18.71
CA VAL A 160 6.66 -9.94 -17.88
C VAL A 160 8.03 -9.28 -17.86
N VAL A 161 8.60 -9.11 -16.68
CA VAL A 161 9.89 -8.44 -16.45
C VAL A 161 10.65 -9.16 -15.34
N ASN A 162 11.97 -9.03 -15.33
CA ASN A 162 12.75 -9.52 -14.20
C ASN A 162 12.70 -8.50 -13.06
N ILE A 163 12.61 -9.03 -11.84
CA ILE A 163 12.74 -8.18 -10.64
C ILE A 163 14.14 -7.57 -10.60
N GLU A 164 14.26 -6.38 -10.11
CA GLU A 164 15.56 -5.72 -9.96
C GLU A 164 16.37 -6.31 -8.81
N GLY A 165 17.58 -5.82 -8.61
CA GLY A 165 18.49 -6.28 -7.56
C GLY A 165 19.07 -7.68 -7.79
N ILE A 166 18.49 -8.55 -8.62
CA ILE A 166 18.94 -9.93 -8.85
C ILE A 166 19.31 -10.14 -10.33
N VAL A 167 20.28 -11.05 -10.57
CA VAL A 167 20.67 -11.41 -11.96
C VAL A 167 19.46 -11.95 -12.72
N PRO A 168 19.10 -11.38 -13.87
CA PRO A 168 17.95 -11.80 -14.67
C PRO A 168 17.98 -13.28 -15.05
N SER A 169 16.87 -13.97 -14.84
CA SER A 169 16.66 -15.38 -15.23
C SER A 169 15.16 -15.67 -15.25
N SER A 170 14.76 -16.88 -15.68
CA SER A 170 13.37 -17.32 -15.59
C SER A 170 12.84 -17.40 -14.15
N ASP A 171 13.72 -17.52 -13.17
CA ASP A 171 13.38 -17.60 -11.74
C ASP A 171 13.19 -16.23 -11.10
N THR A 172 13.54 -15.14 -11.81
CA THR A 172 13.41 -13.76 -11.35
C THR A 172 12.33 -12.98 -12.11
N GLU A 173 11.62 -13.65 -13.02
CA GLU A 173 10.51 -13.05 -13.78
C GLU A 173 9.25 -12.93 -12.94
N HIS A 174 8.58 -11.78 -13.06
CA HIS A 174 7.22 -11.56 -12.56
C HIS A 174 6.32 -10.94 -13.61
N GLY A 175 5.00 -11.03 -13.40
CA GLY A 175 4.00 -10.49 -14.31
C GLY A 175 3.26 -11.56 -15.10
N GLY A 176 2.16 -11.15 -15.67
CA GLY A 176 1.21 -11.99 -16.39
C GLY A 176 -0.12 -11.27 -16.60
N THR A 177 -1.24 -11.99 -16.46
CA THR A 177 -2.60 -11.48 -16.70
C THR A 177 -3.59 -11.87 -15.59
N ASP A 178 -3.12 -12.42 -14.49
CA ASP A 178 -3.96 -12.90 -13.40
C ASP A 178 -3.90 -11.97 -12.19
N ASP A 179 -4.72 -10.95 -12.17
CA ASP A 179 -4.81 -10.00 -11.06
C ASP A 179 -5.29 -10.64 -9.74
N MET A 180 -5.82 -11.86 -9.79
CA MET A 180 -6.21 -12.64 -8.62
C MET A 180 -5.16 -13.69 -8.23
N ASP A 181 -3.95 -13.64 -8.81
CA ASP A 181 -2.86 -14.56 -8.47
C ASP A 181 -2.65 -14.63 -6.96
N ASN A 182 -2.26 -15.83 -6.51
CA ASN A 182 -2.06 -16.13 -5.10
C ASN A 182 -0.66 -16.70 -4.88
N SER A 183 0.21 -15.84 -4.38
CA SER A 183 1.59 -16.19 -3.98
C SER A 183 1.69 -16.66 -2.51
N GLY A 184 0.57 -16.79 -1.80
CA GLY A 184 0.53 -17.34 -0.44
C GLY A 184 -0.12 -16.44 0.61
N SER A 185 0.40 -16.52 1.84
CA SER A 185 -0.11 -15.78 3.00
C SER A 185 1.04 -15.43 3.94
N LEU A 186 1.13 -14.16 4.32
CA LEU A 186 2.09 -13.65 5.30
C LEU A 186 1.32 -12.96 6.42
N LYS A 187 1.56 -13.39 7.66
CA LYS A 187 0.91 -12.79 8.83
C LYS A 187 1.81 -12.88 10.05
N TYR A 188 1.90 -11.78 10.81
CA TYR A 188 2.79 -11.65 11.95
C TYR A 188 4.23 -12.05 11.60
N VAL A 189 4.81 -11.35 10.62
CA VAL A 189 6.17 -11.57 10.13
C VAL A 189 7.01 -10.33 10.40
N ARG A 190 8.21 -10.52 10.93
CA ARG A 190 9.23 -9.48 11.04
C ARG A 190 10.37 -9.76 10.08
N ILE A 191 10.85 -8.72 9.41
CA ILE A 191 12.00 -8.74 8.49
C ILE A 191 12.95 -7.66 8.98
N GLU A 192 14.10 -8.08 9.46
CA GLU A 192 15.05 -7.21 10.16
C GLU A 192 16.40 -7.22 9.43
N PHE A 193 17.02 -6.05 9.18
CA PHE A 193 18.36 -5.87 8.61
C PHE A 193 18.53 -6.41 7.18
N ALA A 194 17.47 -6.45 6.40
CA ALA A 194 17.50 -6.83 4.99
C ALA A 194 18.01 -5.67 4.12
N GLY A 195 17.97 -5.81 2.79
CA GLY A 195 18.30 -4.74 1.88
C GLY A 195 19.75 -4.70 1.43
N ILE A 196 20.38 -5.88 1.22
CA ILE A 196 21.80 -5.95 0.82
C ILE A 196 22.02 -5.36 -0.58
N PRO A 197 23.00 -4.46 -0.77
CA PRO A 197 23.37 -3.99 -2.10
C PRO A 197 24.08 -5.11 -2.87
N LEU A 198 23.45 -5.64 -3.93
CA LEU A 198 24.05 -6.68 -4.78
C LEU A 198 25.03 -6.09 -5.82
N SER A 199 24.83 -4.84 -6.20
CA SER A 199 25.72 -4.01 -7.01
C SER A 199 25.32 -2.54 -6.83
N PRO A 200 26.16 -1.57 -7.18
CA PRO A 200 25.78 -0.16 -7.07
C PRO A 200 24.46 0.15 -7.78
N ASN A 201 23.52 0.76 -7.06
CA ASN A 201 22.15 1.09 -7.49
C ASN A 201 21.36 -0.17 -7.92
N LYS A 202 21.54 -1.28 -7.24
CA LYS A 202 20.77 -2.52 -7.39
C LYS A 202 20.73 -3.23 -6.04
N GLU A 203 19.96 -2.69 -5.18
CA GLU A 203 19.68 -3.17 -3.85
C GLU A 203 18.51 -4.17 -3.90
N ILE A 204 18.32 -4.91 -2.83
CA ILE A 204 17.11 -5.69 -2.55
C ILE A 204 16.44 -5.04 -1.35
N ASN A 205 15.14 -4.88 -1.41
CA ASN A 205 14.35 -4.30 -0.33
C ASN A 205 14.17 -5.23 0.86
N GLY A 206 13.59 -4.73 1.93
CA GLY A 206 13.15 -5.56 3.04
C GLY A 206 12.22 -6.66 2.57
N ILE A 207 11.13 -6.27 1.92
CA ILE A 207 10.23 -7.17 1.19
C ILE A 207 9.82 -6.58 -0.15
N THR A 208 9.92 -7.38 -1.21
CA THR A 208 9.59 -6.99 -2.58
C THR A 208 8.41 -7.81 -3.12
N PHE A 209 7.42 -7.13 -3.71
CA PHE A 209 6.25 -7.74 -4.35
C PHE A 209 6.28 -7.48 -5.86
N GLY A 210 6.77 -8.43 -6.65
CA GLY A 210 6.74 -8.34 -8.12
C GLY A 210 5.44 -8.90 -8.70
N SER A 211 4.53 -8.07 -9.19
CA SER A 211 3.24 -8.47 -9.80
C SER A 211 2.43 -9.47 -8.97
N VAL A 212 2.41 -9.31 -7.66
CA VAL A 212 1.65 -10.17 -6.75
C VAL A 212 0.17 -9.81 -6.82
N GLY A 213 -0.70 -10.82 -6.95
CA GLY A 213 -2.14 -10.64 -7.13
C GLY A 213 -2.93 -10.56 -5.83
N SER A 214 -4.18 -10.11 -5.94
CA SER A 214 -5.11 -9.89 -4.81
C SER A 214 -5.55 -11.16 -4.07
N GLY A 215 -5.24 -12.35 -4.62
CA GLY A 215 -5.44 -13.62 -3.92
C GLY A 215 -4.41 -13.89 -2.81
N THR A 216 -3.32 -13.12 -2.76
CA THR A 216 -2.30 -13.20 -1.72
C THR A 216 -2.73 -12.41 -0.49
N GLN A 217 -2.49 -12.96 0.70
CA GLN A 217 -2.83 -12.32 1.97
C GLN A 217 -1.57 -11.74 2.62
N VAL A 218 -1.61 -10.46 2.99
CA VAL A 218 -0.50 -9.77 3.67
C VAL A 218 -1.07 -8.93 4.81
N ASP A 219 -0.74 -9.33 6.05
CA ASP A 219 -1.28 -8.69 7.24
C ASP A 219 -0.29 -8.80 8.42
N TYR A 220 -0.07 -7.72 9.17
CA TYR A 220 0.87 -7.64 10.29
C TYR A 220 2.31 -7.98 9.87
N ILE A 221 2.91 -7.13 9.05
CA ILE A 221 4.30 -7.24 8.61
C ILE A 221 5.09 -6.06 9.16
N GLN A 222 6.23 -6.34 9.77
CA GLN A 222 7.21 -5.32 10.18
C GLN A 222 8.50 -5.50 9.40
N VAL A 223 8.98 -4.42 8.78
CA VAL A 223 10.34 -4.31 8.25
C VAL A 223 11.11 -3.33 9.12
N SER A 224 12.34 -3.69 9.51
CA SER A 224 13.17 -2.85 10.37
C SER A 224 14.61 -2.85 9.87
N TYR A 225 15.24 -1.66 9.83
CA TYR A 225 16.61 -1.48 9.40
C TYR A 225 16.85 -2.08 8.01
N SER A 226 15.99 -1.75 7.04
CA SER A 226 16.26 -2.09 5.64
C SER A 226 17.39 -1.22 5.11
N GLY A 227 18.30 -1.81 4.34
CA GLY A 227 19.40 -1.11 3.67
C GLY A 227 18.99 -0.47 2.35
N ASP A 228 17.72 -0.61 1.98
CA ASP A 228 17.02 -0.02 0.86
C ASP A 228 15.58 0.22 1.34
N ASP A 229 14.57 0.12 0.45
CA ASP A 229 13.18 0.28 0.86
C ASP A 229 12.74 -0.77 1.88
N SER A 230 11.79 -0.38 2.73
CA SER A 230 11.13 -1.36 3.58
C SER A 230 10.20 -2.25 2.78
N PHE A 231 9.29 -1.65 2.03
CA PHE A 231 8.28 -2.34 1.21
C PHE A 231 8.29 -1.76 -0.19
N GLU A 232 8.43 -2.62 -1.19
CA GLU A 232 8.33 -2.19 -2.58
C GLU A 232 7.42 -3.08 -3.42
N TRP A 233 6.57 -2.45 -4.25
CA TRP A 233 5.60 -3.12 -5.12
C TRP A 233 5.82 -2.75 -6.59
N PHE A 234 6.27 -3.73 -7.38
CA PHE A 234 6.40 -3.65 -8.83
C PHE A 234 5.18 -4.23 -9.54
N GLY A 235 4.13 -3.44 -9.72
CA GLY A 235 2.89 -3.90 -10.34
C GLY A 235 2.06 -4.83 -9.45
N GLY A 236 0.96 -5.35 -9.99
CA GLY A 236 0.07 -6.24 -9.27
C GLY A 236 -1.04 -5.56 -8.49
N THR A 237 -1.70 -6.34 -7.63
CA THR A 237 -2.95 -5.94 -6.95
C THR A 237 -3.06 -6.48 -5.52
N VAL A 238 -1.97 -6.97 -4.93
CA VAL A 238 -1.98 -7.46 -3.55
C VAL A 238 -2.42 -6.36 -2.59
N ASN A 239 -3.31 -6.70 -1.66
CA ASN A 239 -3.76 -5.79 -0.62
C ASN A 239 -3.04 -6.09 0.69
N CYS A 240 -2.65 -5.04 1.43
CA CYS A 240 -1.88 -5.18 2.66
C CYS A 240 -2.52 -4.42 3.82
N LYS A 241 -2.47 -5.01 5.03
CA LYS A 241 -2.86 -4.33 6.26
C LYS A 241 -1.79 -4.44 7.33
N HIS A 242 -1.81 -3.50 8.30
CA HIS A 242 -0.98 -3.48 9.48
C HIS A 242 0.51 -3.63 9.15
N LEU A 243 1.04 -2.65 8.41
CA LEU A 243 2.44 -2.59 8.00
C LEU A 243 3.24 -1.68 8.94
N ILE A 244 4.44 -2.10 9.31
CA ILE A 244 5.38 -1.29 10.08
C ILE A 244 6.67 -1.18 9.28
N SER A 245 7.09 0.06 8.97
CA SER A 245 8.45 0.40 8.56
C SER A 245 9.16 1.10 9.71
N TYR A 246 10.31 0.58 10.10
CA TYR A 246 11.07 1.12 11.22
C TYR A 246 12.54 1.25 10.85
N SER A 247 13.03 2.49 10.79
CA SER A 247 14.44 2.80 10.50
C SER A 247 14.93 2.25 9.15
N SER A 248 14.19 2.46 8.06
CA SER A 248 14.65 2.20 6.70
C SER A 248 15.70 3.23 6.26
N THR A 249 16.61 2.86 5.35
CA THR A 249 17.57 3.81 4.77
C THR A 249 16.97 4.60 3.62
N ASP A 250 16.29 3.95 2.67
CA ASP A 250 15.61 4.64 1.57
C ASP A 250 14.12 4.78 1.85
N ASP A 251 13.22 4.42 0.99
CA ASP A 251 11.81 4.70 1.18
C ASP A 251 11.11 3.70 2.14
N ASP A 252 10.04 4.14 2.81
CA ASP A 252 9.26 3.22 3.66
C ASP A 252 8.31 2.38 2.81
N PHE A 253 7.68 3.01 1.80
CA PHE A 253 6.70 2.41 0.91
C PHE A 253 6.89 2.91 -0.52
N ASP A 254 7.43 2.08 -1.42
CA ASP A 254 7.60 2.41 -2.84
C ASP A 254 6.64 1.62 -3.73
N THR A 255 6.04 2.30 -4.71
CA THR A 255 5.08 1.72 -5.66
C THR A 255 5.44 2.07 -7.10
N ASP A 256 5.60 1.04 -7.93
CA ASP A 256 5.97 1.20 -9.34
C ASP A 256 5.23 0.19 -10.24
N PHE A 257 5.49 0.26 -11.54
CA PHE A 257 5.09 -0.68 -12.59
C PHE A 257 3.59 -0.99 -12.65
N GLY A 258 2.74 -0.02 -12.28
CA GLY A 258 1.28 -0.19 -12.35
C GLY A 258 0.69 -0.94 -11.17
N TYR A 259 1.29 -0.85 -9.98
CA TYR A 259 0.71 -1.39 -8.75
C TYR A 259 -0.61 -0.69 -8.39
N ARG A 260 -1.63 -1.49 -7.99
CA ARG A 260 -3.01 -1.03 -7.77
C ARG A 260 -3.65 -1.64 -6.53
N GLY A 261 -2.85 -2.00 -5.55
CA GLY A 261 -3.34 -2.57 -4.29
C GLY A 261 -3.97 -1.52 -3.37
N ASN A 262 -4.68 -2.01 -2.37
CA ASN A 262 -5.21 -1.22 -1.26
C ASN A 262 -4.40 -1.50 0.00
N LEU A 263 -4.04 -0.45 0.74
CA LEU A 263 -3.23 -0.56 1.94
C LEU A 263 -3.89 0.22 3.09
N GLN A 264 -4.03 -0.43 4.25
CA GLN A 264 -4.64 0.21 5.41
C GLN A 264 -3.90 -0.13 6.70
N PHE A 265 -3.77 0.85 7.59
CA PHE A 265 -3.07 0.77 8.86
C PHE A 265 -1.57 0.54 8.69
N GLY A 266 -0.85 1.62 8.41
CA GLY A 266 0.61 1.62 8.34
C GLY A 266 1.23 2.52 9.41
N LEU A 267 2.38 2.10 9.92
CA LEU A 267 3.24 2.88 10.80
C LEU A 267 4.61 3.00 10.16
N ALA A 268 5.10 4.22 9.96
CA ALA A 268 6.48 4.48 9.61
C ALA A 268 7.14 5.33 10.69
N ILE A 269 8.32 4.93 11.14
CA ILE A 269 9.14 5.70 12.09
C ILE A 269 10.58 5.73 11.57
N ARG A 270 11.06 6.92 11.25
CA ARG A 270 12.43 7.14 10.76
C ARG A 270 13.42 7.31 11.91
N ASN A 271 14.63 6.84 11.67
CA ASN A 271 15.79 7.08 12.51
C ASN A 271 16.59 8.24 11.93
N GLU A 272 16.85 9.27 12.69
CA GLU A 272 17.55 10.48 12.24
C GLU A 272 19.00 10.26 11.77
N ASN A 273 19.57 9.08 12.03
CA ASN A 273 20.94 8.72 11.66
C ASN A 273 21.00 7.75 10.46
N LEU A 274 19.86 7.41 9.84
CA LEU A 274 19.80 6.46 8.75
C LEU A 274 19.04 7.05 7.56
N SER A 275 19.75 7.45 6.52
CA SER A 275 19.20 7.83 5.22
C SER A 275 20.07 7.30 4.09
N ASP A 276 19.51 7.18 2.88
CA ASP A 276 20.31 6.82 1.72
C ASP A 276 21.34 7.92 1.39
N ALA A 277 22.60 7.52 1.26
CA ALA A 277 23.70 8.44 0.95
C ALA A 277 23.62 8.99 -0.48
N ALA A 278 23.00 8.26 -1.39
CA ALA A 278 22.90 8.63 -2.81
C ALA A 278 21.61 9.40 -3.14
N GLY A 279 20.55 9.22 -2.35
CA GLY A 279 19.22 9.66 -2.68
C GLY A 279 18.53 10.60 -1.71
N ASP A 280 17.23 10.67 -1.89
CA ASP A 280 16.25 11.45 -1.15
C ASP A 280 15.34 10.46 -0.42
N SER A 281 15.68 10.02 0.78
CA SER A 281 14.84 9.12 1.57
C SER A 281 13.45 9.73 1.82
N ASN A 282 12.41 9.10 1.32
CA ASN A 282 11.03 9.52 1.48
C ASN A 282 10.26 8.53 2.36
N CYS A 283 9.03 8.84 2.76
CA CYS A 283 8.16 7.81 3.31
C CYS A 283 7.44 7.04 2.20
N PHE A 284 6.87 7.77 1.25
CA PHE A 284 6.26 7.21 0.05
C PHE A 284 6.99 7.71 -1.18
N GLU A 285 7.42 6.80 -2.03
CA GLU A 285 7.76 7.11 -3.41
C GLU A 285 6.74 6.40 -4.33
N SER A 286 6.34 7.04 -5.44
CA SER A 286 5.42 6.41 -6.38
C SER A 286 5.69 6.85 -7.81
N ASP A 287 5.99 5.86 -8.65
CA ASP A 287 6.24 6.02 -10.08
C ASP A 287 5.23 5.20 -10.90
N ASN A 288 4.86 5.65 -12.10
CA ASN A 288 4.17 4.76 -13.03
C ASN A 288 5.14 3.79 -13.72
N ASP A 289 6.26 4.32 -14.15
CA ASP A 289 7.44 3.62 -14.65
C ASP A 289 8.62 4.59 -14.71
N ALA A 290 9.83 4.08 -14.92
CA ALA A 290 11.06 4.89 -14.95
C ALA A 290 11.04 6.05 -15.97
N GLN A 291 10.19 6.01 -17.01
CA GLN A 291 10.03 7.03 -18.04
C GLN A 291 8.87 7.99 -17.76
N GLY A 292 8.03 7.73 -16.78
CA GLY A 292 6.80 8.51 -16.54
C GLY A 292 5.82 8.42 -17.70
N SER A 293 5.74 7.25 -18.32
CA SER A 293 4.89 7.02 -19.48
C SER A 293 3.40 6.92 -19.12
N ALA A 294 2.54 6.83 -20.13
CA ALA A 294 1.11 6.55 -19.97
C ALA A 294 0.80 5.05 -20.10
N SER A 295 1.77 4.18 -19.81
CA SER A 295 1.58 2.73 -19.81
C SER A 295 0.52 2.29 -18.81
N LEU A 296 -0.25 1.28 -19.20
CA LEU A 296 -1.33 0.72 -18.37
C LEU A 296 -1.02 -0.73 -17.99
N PRO A 297 -1.48 -1.15 -16.79
CA PRO A 297 -2.22 -0.37 -15.80
C PRO A 297 -1.38 0.75 -15.20
N GLN A 298 -2.00 1.89 -14.89
CA GLN A 298 -1.32 2.99 -14.20
C GLN A 298 -1.09 2.61 -12.73
N THR A 299 0.05 3.01 -12.15
CA THR A 299 0.27 2.92 -10.71
C THR A 299 -0.75 3.80 -10.00
N ALA A 300 -1.61 3.17 -9.20
CA ALA A 300 -2.76 3.81 -8.58
C ALA A 300 -3.14 3.12 -7.25
N ALA A 301 -2.14 2.85 -6.43
CA ALA A 301 -2.34 2.33 -5.08
C ALA A 301 -3.20 3.28 -4.24
N VAL A 302 -3.95 2.72 -3.28
CA VAL A 302 -4.78 3.49 -2.35
C VAL A 302 -4.33 3.19 -0.93
N PHE A 303 -3.83 4.22 -0.26
CA PHE A 303 -3.40 4.16 1.13
C PHE A 303 -4.42 4.86 2.04
N SER A 304 -4.71 4.30 3.21
CA SER A 304 -5.56 4.94 4.21
C SER A 304 -5.14 4.59 5.62
N ASN A 305 -5.29 5.53 6.55
CA ASN A 305 -4.98 5.33 7.96
C ASN A 305 -3.51 4.96 8.22
N PHE A 306 -2.60 5.77 7.71
CA PHE A 306 -1.18 5.67 8.04
C PHE A 306 -0.79 6.69 9.11
N THR A 307 0.15 6.33 9.98
CA THR A 307 0.85 7.24 10.91
C THR A 307 2.32 7.28 10.55
N ILE A 308 2.83 8.44 10.18
CA ILE A 308 4.14 8.62 9.60
C ILE A 308 4.93 9.59 10.45
N VAL A 309 6.01 9.10 11.06
CA VAL A 309 6.93 9.88 11.90
C VAL A 309 8.26 10.01 11.17
N GLY A 310 8.53 11.20 10.67
CA GLY A 310 9.79 11.54 10.01
C GLY A 310 10.95 11.68 10.98
N ALA A 311 12.14 11.82 10.43
CA ALA A 311 13.40 11.88 11.19
C ALA A 311 13.51 13.07 12.14
N LYS A 312 12.75 14.15 11.95
CA LYS A 312 12.69 15.28 12.88
C LYS A 312 11.85 15.02 14.14
N GLY A 313 11.18 13.90 14.19
CA GLY A 313 10.36 13.48 15.32
C GLY A 313 9.33 14.55 15.70
N ASP A 314 9.43 15.07 16.92
CA ASP A 314 8.58 16.13 17.47
C ASP A 314 8.98 17.56 17.04
N GLY A 315 9.80 17.70 16.00
CA GLY A 315 10.33 19.00 15.54
C GLY A 315 11.57 19.50 16.30
N ASN A 316 11.98 18.82 17.36
CA ASN A 316 13.14 19.21 18.19
C ASN A 316 14.44 18.50 17.79
N VAL A 317 14.38 17.51 16.91
CA VAL A 317 15.55 16.78 16.42
C VAL A 317 16.29 17.61 15.38
N THR A 318 17.59 17.78 15.58
CA THR A 318 18.50 18.34 14.57
C THR A 318 19.12 17.19 13.80
N LEU A 319 18.81 17.09 12.52
CA LEU A 319 19.36 16.03 11.67
C LEU A 319 20.89 16.10 11.61
N PRO A 320 21.59 14.97 11.66
CA PRO A 320 23.02 14.91 11.45
C PRO A 320 23.43 15.47 10.08
N ILE A 321 24.67 15.98 9.99
CA ILE A 321 25.18 16.53 8.74
C ILE A 321 25.36 15.38 7.73
N GLY A 322 24.70 15.51 6.58
CA GLY A 322 24.77 14.53 5.50
C GLY A 322 23.53 13.66 5.35
N GLU A 323 22.67 13.61 6.37
CA GLU A 323 21.40 12.88 6.27
C GLU A 323 20.40 13.60 5.34
N LYS A 324 19.68 12.82 4.54
CA LYS A 324 18.85 13.31 3.44
C LYS A 324 17.42 12.81 3.52
N PHE A 325 16.70 13.30 4.49
CA PHE A 325 15.24 13.07 4.58
C PHE A 325 14.52 14.21 3.89
N GLU A 326 13.69 13.91 2.89
CA GLU A 326 13.07 14.98 2.12
C GLU A 326 11.55 15.03 2.25
N LYS A 327 10.84 14.05 1.73
CA LYS A 327 9.40 14.18 1.49
C LYS A 327 8.63 13.08 2.21
N ALA A 328 7.50 13.43 2.80
CA ALA A 328 6.58 12.41 3.30
C ALA A 328 5.94 11.63 2.14
N PHE A 329 5.60 12.35 1.06
CA PHE A 329 5.04 11.74 -0.16
C PHE A 329 5.73 12.32 -1.38
N ARG A 330 6.35 11.49 -2.18
CA ARG A 330 6.93 11.81 -3.48
C ARG A 330 6.20 11.06 -4.57
N ILE A 331 5.25 11.73 -5.23
CA ILE A 331 4.47 11.15 -6.33
C ILE A 331 4.95 11.78 -7.64
N ARG A 332 5.47 10.95 -8.53
CA ARG A 332 6.14 11.41 -9.74
C ARG A 332 5.84 10.52 -10.94
N ARG A 333 6.40 10.86 -12.11
CA ARG A 333 6.42 10.00 -13.30
C ARG A 333 5.05 9.42 -13.66
N ASN A 334 4.00 10.28 -13.64
CA ASN A 334 2.64 9.91 -14.01
C ASN A 334 1.95 8.89 -13.07
N SER A 335 2.41 8.71 -11.86
CA SER A 335 1.69 7.92 -10.86
C SER A 335 0.36 8.58 -10.47
N ALA A 336 -0.62 7.77 -10.10
CA ALA A 336 -1.94 8.15 -9.59
C ALA A 336 -2.22 7.58 -8.20
N GLU A 337 -1.18 7.39 -7.40
CA GLU A 337 -1.30 6.96 -6.01
C GLU A 337 -2.18 7.91 -5.20
N SER A 338 -3.04 7.36 -4.37
CA SER A 338 -3.99 8.14 -3.56
C SER A 338 -3.82 7.85 -2.07
N VAL A 339 -3.91 8.91 -1.25
CA VAL A 339 -3.68 8.83 0.20
C VAL A 339 -4.83 9.49 0.95
N PHE A 340 -5.36 8.77 1.95
CA PHE A 340 -6.50 9.20 2.76
C PHE A 340 -6.23 9.01 4.25
N ASN A 341 -6.87 9.82 5.07
CA ASN A 341 -6.98 9.62 6.52
C ASN A 341 -5.63 9.40 7.22
N THR A 342 -4.57 9.99 6.70
CA THR A 342 -3.19 9.73 7.14
C THR A 342 -2.66 10.88 8.00
N LEU A 343 -1.89 10.54 9.03
CA LEU A 343 -1.24 11.48 9.95
C LEU A 343 0.26 11.49 9.70
N VAL A 344 0.79 12.69 9.46
CA VAL A 344 2.20 12.91 9.11
C VAL A 344 2.83 13.92 10.06
N VAL A 345 4.03 13.62 10.56
CA VAL A 345 4.79 14.52 11.43
C VAL A 345 6.29 14.42 11.19
N GLY A 346 7.02 15.51 11.41
CA GLY A 346 8.48 15.51 11.48
C GLY A 346 9.22 15.37 10.14
N TRP A 347 8.60 15.76 9.03
CA TRP A 347 9.19 15.81 7.70
C TRP A 347 9.51 17.23 7.27
N GLU A 348 10.50 17.40 6.36
CA GLU A 348 10.80 18.72 5.76
C GLU A 348 9.73 19.18 4.79
N LYS A 349 9.21 18.24 4.01
CA LYS A 349 8.21 18.47 2.96
C LYS A 349 7.09 17.45 3.11
N GLY A 350 5.86 17.85 2.84
CA GLY A 350 4.70 16.98 2.86
C GLY A 350 4.50 16.26 1.53
N LEU A 351 3.48 16.68 0.78
CA LEU A 351 3.13 16.13 -0.54
C LEU A 351 3.96 16.80 -1.64
N SER A 352 4.73 16.02 -2.40
CA SER A 352 5.42 16.46 -3.62
C SER A 352 4.80 15.80 -4.83
N LEU A 353 4.29 16.61 -5.77
CA LEU A 353 3.78 16.18 -7.07
C LEU A 353 4.77 16.61 -8.16
N GLU A 354 5.49 15.65 -8.73
CA GLU A 354 6.57 15.92 -9.67
C GLU A 354 6.16 15.59 -11.11
N GLY A 355 5.97 16.62 -11.91
CA GLY A 355 5.57 16.55 -13.32
C GLY A 355 4.11 16.91 -13.58
N THR A 356 3.85 17.54 -14.73
CA THR A 356 2.49 17.95 -15.13
C THR A 356 1.53 16.79 -15.31
N SER A 357 2.02 15.60 -15.67
CA SER A 357 1.18 14.40 -15.77
C SER A 357 0.61 13.96 -14.42
N VAL A 358 1.35 14.17 -13.33
CA VAL A 358 0.85 13.91 -11.97
C VAL A 358 -0.18 14.96 -11.55
N GLU A 359 0.05 16.23 -11.92
CA GLU A 359 -0.92 17.31 -11.71
C GLU A 359 -2.23 17.04 -12.51
N ASP A 360 -2.12 16.53 -13.75
CA ASP A 360 -3.29 16.11 -14.55
C ASP A 360 -4.06 14.96 -13.88
N ASN A 361 -3.37 14.04 -13.21
CA ASN A 361 -4.01 12.97 -12.44
C ASN A 361 -4.82 13.52 -11.25
N VAL A 362 -4.34 14.58 -10.60
CA VAL A 362 -5.10 15.29 -9.56
C VAL A 362 -6.35 15.96 -10.14
N LEU A 363 -6.20 16.65 -11.29
CA LEU A 363 -7.34 17.31 -11.97
C LEU A 363 -8.39 16.31 -12.46
N GLY A 364 -7.96 15.09 -12.78
CA GLY A 364 -8.82 13.99 -13.24
C GLY A 364 -9.40 13.12 -12.14
N ASP A 365 -9.17 13.44 -10.86
CA ASP A 365 -9.57 12.63 -9.70
C ASP A 365 -9.02 11.18 -9.75
N THR A 366 -7.96 10.94 -10.52
CA THR A 366 -7.26 9.66 -10.55
C THR A 366 -6.23 9.54 -9.43
N LEU A 367 -5.66 10.66 -8.99
CA LEU A 367 -4.89 10.83 -7.77
C LEU A 367 -5.71 11.66 -6.79
N VAL A 368 -5.89 11.15 -5.59
CA VAL A 368 -6.64 11.87 -4.53
C VAL A 368 -5.80 11.90 -3.24
N PHE A 369 -5.64 13.10 -2.68
CA PHE A 369 -5.00 13.31 -1.38
C PHE A 369 -6.01 14.02 -0.47
N ASP A 370 -6.67 13.27 0.44
CA ASP A 370 -7.89 13.75 1.11
C ASP A 370 -7.95 13.31 2.58
N HIS A 371 -8.46 14.19 3.46
CA HIS A 371 -8.60 13.97 4.89
C HIS A 371 -7.28 13.63 5.62
N ASN A 372 -6.13 14.08 5.12
CA ASN A 372 -4.84 13.88 5.76
C ASN A 372 -4.50 15.02 6.73
N VAL A 373 -3.61 14.76 7.67
CA VAL A 373 -3.10 15.76 8.62
C VAL A 373 -1.59 15.83 8.55
N LEU A 374 -1.07 17.02 8.24
CA LEU A 374 0.36 17.31 8.20
C LEU A 374 0.71 18.22 9.38
N CYS A 375 1.52 17.72 10.31
CA CYS A 375 1.86 18.43 11.54
C CYS A 375 3.33 18.84 11.56
N GLU A 376 3.57 20.13 11.84
CA GLU A 376 4.92 20.70 11.92
C GLU A 376 5.77 20.47 10.66
N ILE A 377 5.14 20.55 9.48
CA ILE A 377 5.81 20.39 8.20
C ILE A 377 5.99 21.78 7.57
N PRO A 378 7.25 22.25 7.38
CA PRO A 378 7.51 23.58 6.85
C PRO A 378 6.92 23.83 5.46
N THR A 379 6.90 22.79 4.61
CA THR A 379 6.35 22.87 3.25
C THR A 379 5.33 21.74 3.03
N ASN A 380 4.04 22.05 3.15
CA ASN A 380 2.97 21.04 3.03
C ASN A 380 2.85 20.45 1.64
N CYS A 381 3.01 21.27 0.58
CA CYS A 381 2.83 20.83 -0.80
C CYS A 381 3.88 21.46 -1.71
N LEU A 382 4.43 20.62 -2.60
CA LEU A 382 5.31 21.00 -3.71
C LEU A 382 4.68 20.54 -5.01
N THR A 383 4.71 21.39 -6.04
CA THR A 383 4.17 21.08 -7.36
C THR A 383 5.07 21.63 -8.45
N THR A 384 5.03 21.01 -9.63
CA THR A 384 5.77 21.48 -10.81
C THR A 384 5.24 22.84 -11.26
N THR A 385 3.92 23.03 -11.29
CA THR A 385 3.27 24.29 -11.62
C THR A 385 3.09 25.13 -10.34
N PRO A 386 3.71 26.31 -10.22
CA PRO A 386 3.57 27.15 -9.04
C PRO A 386 2.11 27.50 -8.72
N GLY A 387 1.69 27.28 -7.48
CA GLY A 387 0.36 27.60 -7.01
C GLY A 387 -0.75 26.61 -7.41
N PHE A 388 -0.41 25.52 -8.10
CA PHE A 388 -1.37 24.50 -8.56
C PHE A 388 -2.26 23.99 -7.42
N LEU A 389 -1.69 23.64 -6.27
CA LEU A 389 -2.45 23.11 -5.13
C LEU A 389 -2.80 24.12 -4.04
N SER A 390 -2.66 25.41 -4.27
CA SER A 390 -2.89 26.42 -3.21
C SER A 390 -4.30 26.33 -2.57
N THR A 391 -5.29 25.84 -3.30
CA THR A 391 -6.66 25.63 -2.82
C THR A 391 -7.05 24.15 -2.74
N TYR A 392 -6.35 23.25 -3.45
CA TYR A 392 -6.67 21.82 -3.46
C TYR A 392 -6.54 21.21 -2.06
N PHE A 393 -5.44 21.49 -1.38
CA PHE A 393 -5.12 20.90 -0.08
C PHE A 393 -6.25 21.14 0.95
N SER A 394 -6.69 22.39 1.09
CA SER A 394 -7.79 22.74 2.02
C SER A 394 -9.16 22.27 1.53
N ASN A 395 -9.41 22.27 0.21
CA ASN A 395 -10.68 21.83 -0.35
C ASN A 395 -10.91 20.31 -0.23
N HIS A 396 -9.86 19.54 0.03
CA HIS A 396 -9.89 18.09 0.25
C HIS A 396 -9.71 17.73 1.73
N ASN A 397 -10.15 18.61 2.64
CA ASN A 397 -10.19 18.39 4.08
C ASN A 397 -8.84 17.93 4.68
N ASN A 398 -7.74 18.33 4.02
CA ASN A 398 -6.41 18.13 4.59
C ASN A 398 -6.13 19.27 5.57
N ASP A 399 -5.58 18.92 6.72
CA ASP A 399 -5.27 19.86 7.78
C ASP A 399 -3.75 20.07 7.92
N SER A 400 -3.37 21.30 8.27
CA SER A 400 -2.00 21.65 8.66
C SER A 400 -1.98 22.06 10.11
N LEU A 401 -1.29 21.30 10.95
CA LEU A 401 -1.14 21.62 12.36
C LEU A 401 0.23 22.27 12.62
N THR A 402 0.23 23.28 13.47
CA THR A 402 1.44 24.05 13.81
C THR A 402 2.14 23.55 15.06
N THR A 403 1.52 22.65 15.80
CA THR A 403 2.09 22.07 17.00
C THR A 403 1.65 20.63 17.20
N ILE A 404 2.61 19.78 17.50
CA ILE A 404 2.42 18.36 17.78
C ILE A 404 1.54 18.11 19.02
N ASN A 405 1.49 19.06 19.94
CA ASN A 405 0.65 18.95 21.14
C ASN A 405 -0.85 18.81 20.81
N GLN A 406 -1.29 19.17 19.60
CA GLN A 406 -2.67 18.98 19.16
C GLN A 406 -3.01 17.53 18.84
N ILE A 407 -1.99 16.70 18.54
CA ILE A 407 -2.19 15.30 18.22
C ILE A 407 -2.42 14.47 19.48
N ASN A 408 -1.80 14.83 20.60
CA ASN A 408 -1.96 14.17 21.89
C ASN A 408 -1.79 12.64 21.82
N TRP A 409 -0.61 12.21 21.37
CA TRP A 409 -0.22 10.79 21.47
C TRP A 409 0.07 10.40 22.91
N VAL A 410 -0.10 9.10 23.21
CA VAL A 410 0.27 8.57 24.51
C VAL A 410 1.78 8.64 24.73
N ASN A 411 2.60 8.07 23.82
CA ASN A 411 4.07 8.16 23.90
C ASN A 411 4.74 7.65 22.61
N ILE A 412 4.62 8.38 21.50
CA ILE A 412 5.20 7.97 20.21
C ILE A 412 6.70 8.30 20.10
N PHE A 413 7.13 9.40 20.73
CA PHE A 413 8.52 9.85 20.66
C PHE A 413 9.32 9.23 21.81
N VAL A 414 9.86 8.06 21.55
CA VAL A 414 10.65 7.27 22.48
C VAL A 414 12.07 7.11 21.97
N PRO A 415 13.07 6.90 22.84
CA PRO A 415 14.41 6.56 22.41
C PRO A 415 14.43 5.30 21.54
N SER A 416 15.41 5.20 20.62
CA SER A 416 15.66 3.99 19.85
C SER A 416 15.73 2.77 20.78
N GLY A 417 15.14 1.64 20.33
CA GLY A 417 15.06 0.41 21.14
C GLY A 417 13.92 0.36 22.17
N VAL A 418 13.11 1.41 22.25
CA VAL A 418 11.90 1.42 23.09
C VAL A 418 10.67 1.34 22.19
N ALA A 419 9.72 0.46 22.53
CA ALA A 419 8.47 0.37 21.77
C ALA A 419 7.64 1.66 21.92
N PRO A 420 7.28 2.34 20.84
CA PRO A 420 6.42 3.51 20.88
C PRO A 420 4.99 3.12 21.25
N ASP A 421 4.28 4.00 21.89
CA ASP A 421 2.83 3.90 22.09
C ASP A 421 2.14 4.94 21.21
N CYS A 422 1.72 4.51 20.06
CA CYS A 422 1.16 5.38 19.01
C CYS A 422 -0.34 5.65 19.17
N ARG A 423 -0.97 5.16 20.25
CA ARG A 423 -2.38 5.42 20.52
C ARG A 423 -2.64 6.90 20.77
N LEU A 424 -3.83 7.32 20.42
CA LEU A 424 -4.26 8.71 20.57
C LEU A 424 -5.01 8.90 21.90
N ASP A 425 -4.81 10.06 22.54
CA ASP A 425 -5.69 10.52 23.60
C ASP A 425 -7.04 10.96 23.04
N SER A 426 -8.11 10.87 23.83
CA SER A 426 -9.47 11.26 23.43
C SER A 426 -9.63 12.74 23.10
N THR A 427 -8.67 13.58 23.47
CA THR A 427 -8.61 15.00 23.16
C THR A 427 -7.85 15.30 21.86
N SER A 428 -7.31 14.29 21.20
CA SER A 428 -6.59 14.44 19.93
C SER A 428 -7.51 14.98 18.84
N VAL A 429 -7.01 15.97 18.08
CA VAL A 429 -7.75 16.52 16.93
C VAL A 429 -7.91 15.53 15.78
N VAL A 430 -7.09 14.47 15.75
CA VAL A 430 -7.16 13.40 14.75
C VAL A 430 -7.98 12.19 15.20
N ALA A 431 -8.54 12.24 16.42
CA ALA A 431 -9.42 11.21 16.96
C ALA A 431 -10.72 11.03 16.16
N THR A 432 -11.04 12.00 15.32
CA THR A 432 -12.22 11.99 14.44
C THR A 432 -11.86 12.60 13.08
N GLY A 433 -12.80 12.51 12.12
CA GLY A 433 -12.70 13.18 10.84
C GLY A 433 -12.06 12.33 9.73
N ALA A 434 -11.94 11.03 9.91
CA ALA A 434 -11.67 10.14 8.80
C ALA A 434 -12.90 10.04 7.89
N ASP A 435 -12.69 9.91 6.59
CA ASP A 435 -13.72 9.77 5.58
C ASP A 435 -13.46 8.60 4.65
N PHE A 436 -14.50 7.81 4.41
CA PHE A 436 -14.48 6.64 3.53
C PHE A 436 -15.56 6.73 2.45
N THR A 437 -16.06 7.92 2.16
CA THR A 437 -17.10 8.14 1.15
C THR A 437 -16.55 8.23 -0.27
N ASN A 438 -15.24 8.39 -0.43
CA ASN A 438 -14.60 8.47 -1.74
C ASN A 438 -14.77 7.16 -2.51
N LEU A 439 -14.99 7.25 -3.82
CA LEU A 439 -15.19 6.09 -4.70
C LEU A 439 -13.99 5.13 -4.75
N LYS A 440 -12.80 5.58 -4.35
CA LYS A 440 -11.60 4.75 -4.23
C LYS A 440 -11.76 3.64 -3.19
N PHE A 441 -12.62 3.82 -2.20
CA PHE A 441 -12.91 2.80 -1.20
C PHE A 441 -13.97 1.77 -1.67
N GLY A 442 -14.53 1.95 -2.86
CA GLY A 442 -15.64 1.14 -3.35
C GLY A 442 -16.96 1.41 -2.61
N ASP A 443 -17.92 0.51 -2.76
CA ASP A 443 -19.26 0.65 -2.17
C ASP A 443 -19.30 0.21 -0.68
N LEU A 444 -18.59 0.89 0.21
CA LEU A 444 -18.50 0.55 1.65
C LEU A 444 -19.85 0.66 2.40
N PHE A 445 -20.73 1.52 1.94
CA PHE A 445 -21.98 1.82 2.64
C PHE A 445 -23.20 1.05 2.08
N ASN A 446 -23.00 0.19 1.10
CA ASN A 446 -24.07 -0.62 0.51
C ASN A 446 -24.25 -1.98 1.21
N GLY A 447 -24.21 -2.01 2.54
CA GLY A 447 -24.70 -3.14 3.36
C GLY A 447 -26.23 -3.30 3.36
N VAL A 448 -26.93 -2.74 2.38
CA VAL A 448 -28.35 -3.00 2.11
C VAL A 448 -28.40 -3.79 0.81
N SER A 449 -28.88 -5.04 0.92
CA SER A 449 -29.16 -6.00 -0.14
C SER A 449 -29.14 -5.43 -1.56
N GLU A 450 -28.40 -6.10 -2.47
CA GLU A 450 -28.57 -5.93 -3.92
C GLU A 450 -30.02 -6.20 -4.33
N THR A 451 -30.87 -5.24 -4.11
CA THR A 451 -32.17 -5.18 -4.79
C THR A 451 -32.05 -4.08 -5.83
N ASN A 452 -31.77 -4.52 -7.07
CA ASN A 452 -31.90 -3.72 -8.28
C ASN A 452 -30.85 -2.62 -8.53
N LYS A 453 -29.59 -2.96 -8.82
CA LYS A 453 -28.74 -2.09 -9.64
C LYS A 453 -29.42 -1.96 -11.00
N THR A 454 -30.11 -0.84 -11.21
CA THR A 454 -30.64 -0.52 -12.52
C THR A 454 -29.48 -0.05 -13.39
N SER A 455 -28.84 -0.99 -14.11
CA SER A 455 -27.86 -0.63 -15.14
C SER A 455 -28.57 0.20 -16.22
N PHE A 456 -27.96 1.27 -16.64
CA PHE A 456 -28.43 2.04 -17.79
C PHE A 456 -27.26 2.30 -18.75
N LYS A 457 -27.56 2.52 -19.99
CA LYS A 457 -26.59 2.93 -21.01
C LYS A 457 -27.03 4.23 -21.63
N VAL A 458 -26.06 5.10 -21.91
CA VAL A 458 -26.30 6.40 -22.54
C VAL A 458 -25.68 6.42 -23.92
N TYR A 459 -26.46 6.83 -24.92
CA TYR A 459 -25.94 7.02 -26.26
C TYR A 459 -26.71 8.08 -27.06
N PRO A 460 -26.08 8.68 -28.08
CA PRO A 460 -24.66 8.52 -28.37
C PRO A 460 -23.79 9.10 -27.25
N ASN A 461 -22.66 8.48 -26.99
CA ASN A 461 -21.63 9.02 -26.12
C ASN A 461 -20.26 8.77 -26.76
N PRO A 462 -19.57 9.80 -27.29
CA PRO A 462 -19.90 11.24 -27.22
C PRO A 462 -21.17 11.65 -27.96
N THR A 463 -21.82 12.72 -27.49
CA THR A 463 -23.04 13.30 -28.07
C THR A 463 -22.82 14.73 -28.61
N ASN A 464 -23.66 15.18 -29.55
CA ASN A 464 -23.71 16.57 -30.01
C ASN A 464 -24.90 17.37 -29.38
N GLY A 465 -25.61 16.80 -28.40
CA GLY A 465 -26.67 17.48 -27.67
C GLY A 465 -27.73 16.56 -27.09
N VAL A 466 -28.36 15.71 -27.89
CA VAL A 466 -29.44 14.84 -27.39
C VAL A 466 -28.91 13.42 -27.13
N ILE A 467 -29.30 12.86 -25.99
CA ILE A 467 -28.96 11.51 -25.58
C ILE A 467 -30.21 10.63 -25.43
N THR A 468 -30.00 9.34 -25.56
CA THR A 468 -30.99 8.31 -25.23
C THR A 468 -30.45 7.50 -24.06
N ILE A 469 -31.30 7.25 -23.06
CA ILE A 469 -30.96 6.39 -21.93
C ILE A 469 -31.75 5.10 -22.07
N ILE A 470 -31.05 3.97 -22.12
CA ILE A 470 -31.67 2.64 -22.06
C ILE A 470 -31.48 2.06 -20.67
N SER A 471 -32.56 1.68 -20.05
CA SER A 471 -32.64 1.01 -18.75
C SER A 471 -33.67 -0.10 -18.81
N GLU A 472 -33.50 -1.13 -18.00
CA GLU A 472 -34.49 -2.20 -17.81
C GLU A 472 -35.77 -1.69 -17.10
N LYS A 473 -35.70 -0.54 -16.44
CA LYS A 473 -36.87 0.14 -15.84
C LYS A 473 -37.52 1.09 -16.83
N GLN A 474 -38.84 1.08 -16.89
CA GLN A 474 -39.64 1.93 -17.78
C GLN A 474 -39.54 3.43 -17.46
N THR A 475 -39.20 3.80 -16.23
CA THR A 475 -38.94 5.18 -15.81
C THR A 475 -37.68 5.25 -14.96
N LEU A 476 -36.72 6.03 -15.38
CA LEU A 476 -35.45 6.21 -14.70
C LEU A 476 -35.27 7.69 -14.30
N ASP A 477 -35.25 7.95 -13.00
CA ASP A 477 -34.87 9.27 -12.51
C ASP A 477 -33.34 9.43 -12.59
N PHE A 478 -32.89 10.48 -13.28
CA PHE A 478 -31.45 10.77 -13.42
C PHE A 478 -31.17 12.26 -13.28
N THR A 479 -29.93 12.56 -12.93
CA THR A 479 -29.42 13.92 -12.81
C THR A 479 -28.09 14.00 -13.55
N ILE A 480 -27.85 15.12 -14.24
CA ILE A 480 -26.60 15.39 -14.95
C ILE A 480 -25.84 16.49 -14.21
N TYR A 481 -24.58 16.24 -13.97
CA TYR A 481 -23.66 17.13 -13.29
C TYR A 481 -22.54 17.55 -14.26
N ASN A 482 -22.05 18.78 -14.10
CA ASN A 482 -20.82 19.22 -14.77
C ASN A 482 -19.56 18.68 -14.06
N SER A 483 -18.37 18.99 -14.60
CA SER A 483 -17.07 18.60 -14.04
C SER A 483 -16.79 19.19 -12.64
N LEU A 484 -17.55 20.21 -12.21
CA LEU A 484 -17.44 20.81 -10.88
C LEU A 484 -18.43 20.19 -9.87
N GLY A 485 -19.13 19.11 -10.25
CA GLY A 485 -20.15 18.48 -9.40
C GLY A 485 -21.45 19.27 -9.26
N GLN A 486 -21.65 20.33 -10.04
CA GLN A 486 -22.87 21.12 -10.00
C GLN A 486 -23.95 20.46 -10.87
N MET A 487 -25.14 20.32 -10.34
CA MET A 487 -26.29 19.82 -11.10
C MET A 487 -26.64 20.80 -12.23
N VAL A 488 -26.66 20.31 -13.47
CA VAL A 488 -26.99 21.12 -14.65
C VAL A 488 -28.31 20.73 -15.29
N LEU A 489 -28.72 19.46 -15.21
CA LEU A 489 -30.02 18.97 -15.72
C LEU A 489 -30.55 17.85 -14.81
N LYS A 490 -31.91 17.76 -14.74
CA LYS A 490 -32.58 16.64 -14.07
C LYS A 490 -33.69 16.12 -14.99
N ASN A 491 -33.69 14.80 -15.21
CA ASN A 491 -34.67 14.09 -16.06
C ASN A 491 -34.84 14.70 -17.46
N ASN A 492 -33.78 15.28 -18.01
CA ASN A 492 -33.78 15.88 -19.33
C ASN A 492 -32.61 15.31 -20.16
N THR A 493 -32.94 14.83 -21.34
CA THR A 493 -31.98 14.20 -22.28
C THR A 493 -31.45 15.16 -23.33
N ASP A 494 -31.90 16.41 -23.35
CA ASP A 494 -31.43 17.45 -24.25
C ASP A 494 -30.38 18.35 -23.59
N LEU A 495 -29.14 18.18 -24.00
CA LEU A 495 -27.98 18.92 -23.54
C LEU A 495 -27.58 20.06 -24.51
N SER A 496 -28.43 20.39 -25.49
CA SER A 496 -28.07 21.33 -26.55
C SER A 496 -27.73 22.73 -26.04
N ASN A 497 -28.21 23.09 -24.86
CA ASN A 497 -27.94 24.37 -24.19
C ASN A 497 -26.72 24.37 -23.28
N LEU A 498 -26.06 23.23 -23.09
CA LEU A 498 -24.86 23.14 -22.28
C LEU A 498 -23.62 23.38 -23.15
N GLU A 499 -22.52 23.77 -22.53
CA GLU A 499 -21.22 23.92 -23.21
C GLU A 499 -20.62 22.55 -23.51
N GLY A 500 -19.72 22.49 -24.52
CA GLY A 500 -18.95 21.26 -24.80
C GLY A 500 -18.08 20.90 -23.61
N GLY A 501 -18.07 19.62 -23.23
CA GLY A 501 -17.30 19.19 -22.05
C GLY A 501 -17.67 17.80 -21.56
N ILE A 502 -17.13 17.46 -20.39
CA ILE A 502 -17.42 16.21 -19.68
C ILE A 502 -18.51 16.45 -18.65
N TYR A 503 -19.47 15.56 -18.65
CA TYR A 503 -20.59 15.54 -17.69
C TYR A 503 -20.72 14.17 -17.06
N ILE A 504 -21.34 14.08 -15.90
CA ILE A 504 -21.67 12.84 -15.22
C ILE A 504 -23.18 12.74 -15.14
N ILE A 505 -23.74 11.66 -15.71
CA ILE A 505 -25.15 11.32 -15.51
C ILE A 505 -25.25 10.31 -14.35
N LYS A 506 -26.11 10.62 -13.38
CA LYS A 506 -26.25 9.84 -12.15
C LYS A 506 -27.71 9.46 -11.91
N THR A 507 -27.91 8.21 -11.50
CA THR A 507 -29.21 7.68 -11.01
C THR A 507 -29.02 7.20 -9.57
N ASN A 508 -30.06 6.70 -8.93
CA ASN A 508 -29.92 5.98 -7.66
C ASN A 508 -29.18 4.65 -7.89
N GLY A 509 -27.87 4.65 -7.62
CA GLY A 509 -27.01 3.48 -7.62
C GLY A 509 -26.14 3.26 -8.87
N HIS A 510 -26.15 4.16 -9.85
CA HIS A 510 -25.26 4.05 -11.01
C HIS A 510 -24.92 5.42 -11.60
N SER A 511 -23.69 5.59 -12.13
CA SER A 511 -23.27 6.80 -12.83
C SER A 511 -22.51 6.45 -14.10
N GLU A 512 -22.67 7.26 -15.16
CA GLU A 512 -21.91 7.16 -16.40
C GLU A 512 -21.32 8.51 -16.80
N ARG A 513 -20.12 8.47 -17.38
CA ARG A 513 -19.48 9.65 -17.97
C ARG A 513 -20.07 9.92 -19.34
N LEU A 514 -20.42 11.19 -19.59
CA LEU A 514 -20.99 11.66 -20.83
C LEU A 514 -20.10 12.75 -21.43
N ILE A 515 -19.78 12.65 -22.71
CA ILE A 515 -18.97 13.63 -23.45
C ILE A 515 -19.87 14.39 -24.43
N LEU A 516 -20.03 15.71 -24.22
CA LEU A 516 -20.72 16.61 -25.11
C LEU A 516 -19.72 17.28 -26.05
N LYS A 517 -19.85 17.06 -27.35
CA LYS A 517 -19.10 17.73 -28.40
C LYS A 517 -19.90 18.91 -28.93
N LYS A 518 -19.30 20.07 -29.06
CA LYS A 518 -19.80 21.24 -29.80
C LYS A 518 -18.83 21.65 -30.87
#